data_095b794c87cca63bd0e73b8101a40682
#
_entry.id   095b794c87cca63bd0e73b8101a40682
#
_cell.length_a   1.000
_cell.length_b   1.000
_cell.length_c   1.000
_cell.angle_alpha   90.00
_cell.angle_beta   90.00
_cell.angle_gamma   90.00
#
_symmetry.space_group_name_H-M   'P 1'
#
loop_
_entity.id
_entity.type
_entity.pdbx_description
1 polymer ?
#
loop_
_entity_poly.entity_id
_entity_poly.type
_entity_poly.pdbx_seq_one_letter_code
_entity_poly.pdbx_strand_id
1 'polypeptide(L)'
;MTIKKLVTILLIPTICLAVAACSNKSDIEKSKDDKTVLEDKKNQVAPQQDKRLAFDKIKVASAKDQFKGGSTLEELKVLYGEPTKHEQKPAGNVKLDIYSWTFDRVEITINMFQNSTIVKSIANFAFTRDLKISLKDYNKLKNGMTYNQVTKILTEPDDYTMASSSERDQIQAIWISGLKTNNRSANITLIFENDKLVSMSQKSLME
;
A
#
# COMPACT_ATOMS: atom_id res chain seq x y z
N MET A 1 -27.29 -30.51 11.01
CA MET A 1 -27.71 -29.21 11.60
C MET A 1 -26.64 -28.19 11.25
N THR A 2 -26.89 -27.41 10.20
CA THR A 2 -25.88 -26.60 9.49
C THR A 2 -25.84 -25.22 10.11
N ILE A 3 -24.79 -24.89 10.85
CA ILE A 3 -24.59 -23.54 11.39
C ILE A 3 -23.97 -22.67 10.31
N LYS A 4 -24.81 -22.06 9.48
CA LYS A 4 -24.43 -20.92 8.67
C LYS A 4 -24.46 -19.67 9.58
N LYS A 5 -23.41 -19.44 10.35
CA LYS A 5 -23.19 -18.13 10.99
C LYS A 5 -22.34 -17.30 10.04
N LEU A 6 -22.98 -16.42 9.34
CA LEU A 6 -22.38 -15.37 8.53
C LEU A 6 -21.52 -14.49 9.45
N VAL A 7 -20.21 -14.57 9.30
CA VAL A 7 -19.29 -13.64 9.96
C VAL A 7 -19.26 -12.39 9.07
N THR A 8 -20.09 -11.41 9.41
CA THR A 8 -20.02 -10.08 8.80
C THR A 8 -18.83 -9.36 9.40
N ILE A 9 -17.66 -9.46 8.78
CA ILE A 9 -16.48 -8.70 9.16
C ILE A 9 -16.58 -7.35 8.45
N LEU A 10 -17.23 -6.40 9.13
CA LEU A 10 -17.28 -5.00 8.70
C LEU A 10 -16.13 -4.26 9.39
N LEU A 11 -14.94 -4.30 8.81
CA LEU A 11 -13.80 -3.52 9.27
C LEU A 11 -13.04 -3.00 8.06
N ILE A 12 -13.51 -1.87 7.56
CA ILE A 12 -12.68 -0.98 6.75
C ILE A 12 -11.99 -0.06 7.74
N PRO A 13 -10.69 -0.18 8.01
CA PRO A 13 -9.99 0.89 8.69
C PRO A 13 -9.98 2.06 7.70
N THR A 14 -10.81 3.06 7.97
CA THR A 14 -10.64 4.38 7.38
C THR A 14 -9.31 4.90 7.90
N ILE A 15 -8.24 4.66 7.17
CA ILE A 15 -6.93 5.25 7.47
C ILE A 15 -7.06 6.73 7.13
N CYS A 16 -7.49 7.52 8.12
CA CYS A 16 -7.31 8.95 8.09
C CYS A 16 -5.82 9.23 8.25
N LEU A 17 -5.12 9.41 7.13
CA LEU A 17 -3.79 10.00 7.10
C LEU A 17 -3.92 11.45 7.56
N ALA A 18 -3.78 11.69 8.86
CA ALA A 18 -3.56 13.02 9.41
C ALA A 18 -2.15 13.45 8.97
N VAL A 19 -2.07 14.25 7.92
CA VAL A 19 -0.83 14.92 7.52
C VAL A 19 -0.61 16.08 8.47
N ALA A 20 0.17 15.88 9.53
CA ALA A 20 0.67 16.96 10.36
C ALA A 20 1.72 17.75 9.57
N ALA A 21 1.33 18.91 9.06
CA ALA A 21 2.23 19.86 8.45
C ALA A 21 3.02 20.59 9.55
N CYS A 22 4.25 20.17 9.81
CA CYS A 22 5.21 21.00 10.53
C CYS A 22 5.99 21.85 9.52
N SER A 23 5.70 23.14 9.52
CA SER A 23 6.46 24.17 8.83
C SER A 23 7.70 24.50 9.67
N ASN A 24 8.89 24.29 9.11
CA ASN A 24 10.10 24.99 9.57
C ASN A 24 10.75 25.67 8.37
N LYS A 25 10.78 27.00 8.47
CA LYS A 25 11.63 27.87 7.66
C LYS A 25 13.07 27.74 8.08
N SER A 26 13.97 27.57 7.16
CA SER A 26 15.34 28.08 7.27
C SER A 26 15.98 28.22 5.87
N ASP A 27 16.55 29.31 5.73
CA ASP A 27 17.27 30.09 4.75
C ASP A 27 18.00 29.39 3.60
N ILE A 28 18.01 30.17 2.49
CA ILE A 28 18.64 29.93 1.21
C ILE A 28 20.14 30.23 1.32
N GLU A 29 20.98 29.26 0.96
CA GLU A 29 22.29 29.55 0.40
C GLU A 29 22.40 28.96 -1.01
N LYS A 30 22.67 29.85 -1.97
CA LYS A 30 23.04 29.51 -3.34
C LYS A 30 24.47 28.98 -3.36
N SER A 31 24.67 27.76 -3.83
CA SER A 31 25.95 27.36 -4.38
C SER A 31 25.77 26.72 -5.74
N LYS A 32 26.55 27.25 -6.67
CA LYS A 32 26.71 26.78 -8.05
C LYS A 32 27.49 25.47 -7.99
N ASP A 33 26.90 24.37 -8.46
CA ASP A 33 27.56 23.27 -9.14
C ASP A 33 26.49 22.31 -9.65
N ASP A 34 25.93 22.63 -10.82
CA ASP A 34 24.70 21.99 -11.36
C ASP A 34 24.99 21.08 -12.56
N LYS A 35 26.14 20.38 -12.60
CA LYS A 35 26.43 19.46 -13.71
C LYS A 35 26.84 18.04 -13.33
N THR A 36 27.19 17.76 -12.09
CA THR A 36 27.65 16.42 -11.67
C THR A 36 26.56 15.59 -10.96
N VAL A 37 25.41 16.18 -10.61
CA VAL A 37 24.37 15.53 -9.80
C VAL A 37 23.35 14.74 -10.64
N LEU A 38 23.40 14.83 -11.98
CA LEU A 38 22.39 14.21 -12.85
C LEU A 38 22.75 12.80 -13.31
N GLU A 39 23.98 12.36 -13.22
CA GLU A 39 24.38 11.00 -13.64
C GLU A 39 24.27 9.94 -12.54
N ASP A 40 24.36 10.31 -11.26
CA ASP A 40 24.27 9.34 -10.14
C ASP A 40 22.83 8.92 -9.80
N LYS A 41 21.80 9.53 -10.38
CA LYS A 41 20.39 9.22 -10.07
C LYS A 41 19.80 8.04 -10.85
N LYS A 42 20.53 7.50 -11.82
CA LYS A 42 20.01 6.42 -12.70
C LYS A 42 19.89 5.05 -12.02
N ASN A 43 20.56 4.84 -10.88
CA ASN A 43 20.62 3.53 -10.21
C ASN A 43 20.29 3.56 -8.70
N GLN A 44 19.60 4.58 -8.19
CA GLN A 44 19.22 4.58 -6.78
C GLN A 44 18.06 3.60 -6.55
N VAL A 45 18.38 2.48 -5.91
CA VAL A 45 17.38 1.57 -5.33
C VAL A 45 16.61 2.33 -4.26
N ALA A 46 15.27 2.26 -4.28
CA ALA A 46 14.45 2.88 -3.26
C ALA A 46 14.78 2.30 -1.88
N PRO A 47 14.88 3.13 -0.82
CA PRO A 47 15.06 2.64 0.54
C PRO A 47 14.00 1.58 0.87
N GLN A 48 14.39 0.44 1.46
CA GLN A 48 13.52 -0.67 1.84
C GLN A 48 12.79 -1.34 0.63
N GLN A 49 13.32 -1.24 -0.58
CA GLN A 49 12.73 -1.87 -1.77
C GLN A 49 12.65 -3.39 -1.65
N ASP A 50 13.61 -4.02 -0.99
CA ASP A 50 13.59 -5.45 -0.67
C ASP A 50 12.35 -5.83 0.15
N LYS A 51 11.96 -5.00 1.11
CA LYS A 51 10.76 -5.21 1.93
C LYS A 51 9.49 -5.05 1.10
N ARG A 52 9.46 -4.05 0.20
CA ARG A 52 8.33 -3.85 -0.73
C ARG A 52 8.16 -5.03 -1.69
N LEU A 53 9.26 -5.56 -2.25
CA LEU A 53 9.20 -6.74 -3.13
C LEU A 53 8.84 -8.02 -2.37
N ALA A 54 9.27 -8.15 -1.11
CA ALA A 54 8.84 -9.26 -0.25
C ALA A 54 7.34 -9.19 0.07
N PHE A 55 6.77 -7.98 0.17
CA PHE A 55 5.35 -7.77 0.42
C PHE A 55 4.45 -8.38 -0.66
N ASP A 56 4.90 -8.41 -1.91
CA ASP A 56 4.12 -8.98 -3.01
C ASP A 56 3.96 -10.51 -2.88
N LYS A 57 4.89 -11.17 -2.16
CA LYS A 57 4.85 -12.62 -1.89
C LYS A 57 3.81 -13.02 -0.84
N ILE A 58 3.29 -12.07 -0.06
CA ILE A 58 2.31 -12.34 0.98
C ILE A 58 0.97 -12.71 0.34
N LYS A 59 0.47 -13.89 0.65
CA LYS A 59 -0.85 -14.36 0.20
C LYS A 59 -1.92 -13.88 1.18
N VAL A 60 -3.01 -13.33 0.64
CA VAL A 60 -4.21 -12.97 1.42
C VAL A 60 -5.28 -14.01 1.15
N ALA A 61 -5.79 -14.62 2.20
CA ALA A 61 -6.86 -15.62 2.11
C ALA A 61 -8.20 -14.95 1.83
N SER A 62 -9.02 -15.59 1.00
CA SER A 62 -10.35 -15.10 0.66
C SER A 62 -11.42 -15.67 1.59
N ALA A 63 -12.55 -14.97 1.68
CA ALA A 63 -13.73 -15.48 2.36
C ALA A 63 -14.31 -16.73 1.69
N LYS A 64 -14.11 -16.89 0.37
CA LYS A 64 -14.53 -18.08 -0.38
C LYS A 64 -13.82 -19.34 0.12
N ASP A 65 -12.57 -19.20 0.55
CA ASP A 65 -11.74 -20.26 1.11
C ASP A 65 -11.85 -20.32 2.65
N GLN A 66 -12.89 -19.72 3.22
CA GLN A 66 -13.11 -19.64 4.67
C GLN A 66 -11.94 -18.97 5.39
N PHE A 67 -11.28 -18.02 4.75
CA PHE A 67 -10.08 -17.32 5.25
C PHE A 67 -8.88 -18.25 5.50
N LYS A 68 -8.76 -19.36 4.78
CA LYS A 68 -7.64 -20.30 4.86
C LYS A 68 -6.69 -20.12 3.68
N GLY A 69 -5.40 -20.46 3.90
CA GLY A 69 -4.38 -20.45 2.85
C GLY A 69 -3.71 -19.09 2.60
N GLY A 70 -3.97 -18.10 3.44
CA GLY A 70 -3.13 -16.90 3.52
C GLY A 70 -1.76 -17.22 4.14
N SER A 71 -0.79 -16.32 3.95
CA SER A 71 0.53 -16.48 4.57
C SER A 71 0.43 -16.60 6.08
N THR A 72 1.19 -17.54 6.66
CA THR A 72 1.27 -17.78 8.10
C THR A 72 2.24 -16.81 8.78
N LEU A 73 2.19 -16.71 10.11
CA LEU A 73 3.13 -15.88 10.86
C LEU A 73 4.58 -16.35 10.65
N GLU A 74 4.81 -17.64 10.56
CA GLU A 74 6.14 -18.22 10.33
C GLU A 74 6.69 -17.81 8.96
N GLU A 75 5.85 -17.84 7.90
CA GLU A 75 6.23 -17.36 6.57
C GLU A 75 6.54 -15.86 6.58
N LEU A 76 5.77 -15.07 7.33
CA LEU A 76 6.01 -13.62 7.46
C LEU A 76 7.32 -13.33 8.22
N LYS A 77 7.65 -14.10 9.26
CA LYS A 77 8.92 -13.98 9.96
C LYS A 77 10.13 -14.32 9.08
N VAL A 78 9.98 -15.24 8.15
CA VAL A 78 11.04 -15.51 7.15
C VAL A 78 11.28 -14.30 6.26
N LEU A 79 10.23 -13.52 5.90
CA LEU A 79 10.35 -12.33 5.06
C LEU A 79 10.88 -11.10 5.81
N TYR A 80 10.53 -10.94 7.09
CA TYR A 80 10.69 -9.67 7.81
C TYR A 80 11.38 -9.79 9.16
N GLY A 81 11.65 -10.99 9.66
CA GLY A 81 12.10 -11.22 11.04
C GLY A 81 10.93 -11.17 12.04
N GLU A 82 11.25 -11.01 13.31
CA GLU A 82 10.24 -10.86 14.36
C GLU A 82 9.44 -9.56 14.19
N PRO A 83 8.12 -9.57 14.42
CA PRO A 83 7.32 -8.37 14.35
C PRO A 83 7.73 -7.37 15.45
N THR A 84 7.70 -6.08 15.10
CA THR A 84 7.97 -4.99 16.06
C THR A 84 6.79 -4.76 17.02
N LYS A 85 5.59 -5.18 16.60
CA LYS A 85 4.36 -5.05 17.40
C LYS A 85 3.40 -6.20 17.11
N HIS A 86 2.73 -6.67 18.16
CA HIS A 86 1.57 -7.57 18.07
C HIS A 86 0.44 -7.04 18.95
N GLU A 87 -0.77 -7.03 18.42
CA GLU A 87 -1.98 -6.71 19.15
C GLU A 87 -3.15 -7.57 18.67
N GLN A 88 -4.17 -7.71 19.51
CA GLN A 88 -5.43 -8.35 19.14
C GLN A 88 -6.56 -7.33 19.10
N LYS A 89 -7.38 -7.40 18.04
CA LYS A 89 -8.57 -6.55 17.91
C LYS A 89 -9.82 -7.37 17.64
N PRO A 90 -10.95 -7.00 18.25
CA PRO A 90 -12.23 -7.65 17.93
C PRO A 90 -12.66 -7.29 16.51
N ALA A 91 -13.24 -8.28 15.82
CA ALA A 91 -13.83 -8.14 14.49
C ALA A 91 -15.15 -8.93 14.45
N GLY A 92 -16.24 -8.28 14.82
CA GLY A 92 -17.51 -8.95 15.06
C GLY A 92 -17.41 -9.96 16.21
N ASN A 93 -17.67 -11.23 15.92
CA ASN A 93 -17.65 -12.33 16.91
C ASN A 93 -16.29 -13.02 17.04
N VAL A 94 -15.25 -12.54 16.35
CA VAL A 94 -13.92 -13.12 16.35
C VAL A 94 -12.88 -12.10 16.79
N LYS A 95 -11.67 -12.57 17.11
CA LYS A 95 -10.49 -11.72 17.32
C LYS A 95 -9.53 -11.93 16.17
N LEU A 96 -8.91 -10.85 15.72
CA LEU A 96 -7.83 -10.85 14.76
C LEU A 96 -6.52 -10.56 15.46
N ASP A 97 -5.48 -11.28 15.10
CA ASP A 97 -4.10 -10.94 15.44
C ASP A 97 -3.57 -9.92 14.42
N ILE A 98 -3.00 -8.84 14.91
CA ILE A 98 -2.43 -7.77 14.08
C ILE A 98 -0.95 -7.67 14.38
N TYR A 99 -0.14 -7.97 13.39
CA TYR A 99 1.32 -7.88 13.45
C TYR A 99 1.81 -6.71 12.62
N SER A 100 2.77 -5.95 13.13
CA SER A 100 3.42 -4.86 12.40
C SER A 100 4.94 -5.02 12.42
N TRP A 101 5.57 -4.66 11.30
CA TRP A 101 7.00 -4.52 11.13
C TRP A 101 7.30 -3.10 10.68
N THR A 102 8.31 -2.48 11.29
CA THR A 102 8.73 -1.12 10.94
C THR A 102 10.19 -1.14 10.50
N PHE A 103 10.44 -0.61 9.30
CA PHE A 103 11.77 -0.47 8.70
C PHE A 103 11.99 1.02 8.38
N ASP A 104 12.74 1.71 9.23
CA ASP A 104 12.81 3.18 9.23
C ASP A 104 11.40 3.78 9.36
N ARG A 105 10.84 4.33 8.29
CA ARG A 105 9.46 4.85 8.26
C ARG A 105 8.47 3.97 7.50
N VAL A 106 8.97 2.93 6.81
CA VAL A 106 8.07 1.99 6.11
C VAL A 106 7.44 1.07 7.14
N GLU A 107 6.13 0.97 7.11
CA GLU A 107 5.35 0.11 7.99
C GLU A 107 4.63 -0.96 7.17
N ILE A 108 4.76 -2.21 7.61
CA ILE A 108 4.01 -3.36 7.09
C ILE A 108 3.10 -3.84 8.20
N THR A 109 1.80 -3.90 7.94
CA THR A 109 0.80 -4.38 8.89
C THR A 109 0.02 -5.54 8.29
N ILE A 110 -0.13 -6.61 9.06
CA ILE A 110 -0.80 -7.85 8.67
C ILE A 110 -1.90 -8.17 9.70
N ASN A 111 -3.13 -8.34 9.24
CA ASN A 111 -4.19 -8.87 10.08
C ASN A 111 -4.40 -10.35 9.75
N MET A 112 -4.42 -11.16 10.79
CA MET A 112 -4.52 -12.62 10.68
C MET A 112 -5.77 -13.14 11.38
N PHE A 113 -6.37 -14.14 10.78
CA PHE A 113 -7.40 -14.96 11.39
C PHE A 113 -6.96 -16.42 11.39
N GLN A 114 -6.87 -17.04 12.58
CA GLN A 114 -6.45 -18.45 12.73
C GLN A 114 -5.12 -18.74 11.99
N ASN A 115 -4.09 -17.92 12.22
CA ASN A 115 -2.77 -18.02 11.58
C ASN A 115 -2.80 -17.93 10.03
N SER A 116 -3.77 -17.24 9.47
CA SER A 116 -3.90 -17.01 8.03
C SER A 116 -4.08 -15.52 7.77
N THR A 117 -3.25 -14.94 6.91
CA THR A 117 -3.34 -13.51 6.54
C THR A 117 -4.63 -13.22 5.78
N ILE A 118 -5.41 -12.26 6.26
CA ILE A 118 -6.66 -11.79 5.62
C ILE A 118 -6.61 -10.32 5.22
N VAL A 119 -5.65 -9.55 5.78
CA VAL A 119 -5.33 -8.18 5.34
C VAL A 119 -3.82 -8.02 5.32
N LYS A 120 -3.30 -7.42 4.26
CA LYS A 120 -1.91 -6.94 4.19
C LYS A 120 -1.89 -5.46 3.82
N SER A 121 -1.03 -4.69 4.46
CA SER A 121 -0.84 -3.26 4.18
C SER A 121 0.62 -2.89 4.25
N ILE A 122 1.07 -2.05 3.31
CA ILE A 122 2.36 -1.37 3.38
C ILE A 122 2.13 0.13 3.21
N ALA A 123 2.78 0.92 4.05
CA ALA A 123 2.65 2.37 4.08
C ALA A 123 4.01 3.07 4.18
N ASN A 124 4.06 4.32 3.73
CA ASN A 124 5.23 5.20 3.73
C ASN A 124 6.39 4.70 2.86
N PHE A 125 6.11 3.82 1.90
CA PHE A 125 7.07 3.40 0.88
C PHE A 125 6.96 4.31 -0.35
N ALA A 126 8.06 4.50 -1.08
CA ALA A 126 8.07 5.19 -2.36
C ALA A 126 9.11 4.58 -3.29
N PHE A 127 8.68 4.11 -4.46
CA PHE A 127 9.60 3.68 -5.51
C PHE A 127 10.41 4.85 -6.07
N THR A 128 11.66 4.60 -6.42
CA THR A 128 12.38 5.47 -7.34
C THR A 128 11.95 5.13 -8.76
N ARG A 129 11.29 6.05 -9.46
CA ARG A 129 10.71 5.81 -10.78
C ARG A 129 11.49 6.57 -11.85
N ASP A 130 11.85 5.89 -12.94
CA ASP A 130 12.41 6.54 -14.13
C ASP A 130 11.34 7.35 -14.87
N LEU A 131 10.14 6.78 -15.01
CA LEU A 131 8.97 7.45 -15.56
C LEU A 131 8.14 8.05 -14.45
N LYS A 132 7.90 9.36 -14.54
CA LYS A 132 7.08 10.08 -13.58
C LYS A 132 5.61 9.93 -13.93
N ILE A 133 4.77 9.69 -12.92
CA ILE A 133 3.33 9.60 -13.08
C ILE A 133 2.74 11.00 -13.18
N SER A 134 2.00 11.28 -14.25
CA SER A 134 1.44 12.60 -14.59
C SER A 134 -0.08 12.59 -14.61
N LEU A 135 -0.67 13.77 -14.77
CA LEU A 135 -2.11 13.93 -15.02
C LEU A 135 -2.55 13.19 -16.30
N LYS A 136 -1.68 13.17 -17.34
CA LYS A 136 -1.93 12.41 -18.56
C LYS A 136 -2.08 10.92 -18.32
N ASP A 137 -1.32 10.34 -17.37
CA ASP A 137 -1.44 8.93 -17.01
C ASP A 137 -2.71 8.66 -16.23
N TYR A 138 -3.08 9.55 -15.30
CA TYR A 138 -4.35 9.48 -14.58
C TYR A 138 -5.56 9.51 -15.54
N ASN A 139 -5.52 10.36 -16.56
CA ASN A 139 -6.62 10.51 -17.53
C ASN A 139 -6.81 9.27 -18.43
N LYS A 140 -5.88 8.33 -18.47
CA LYS A 140 -6.04 7.02 -19.15
C LYS A 140 -6.88 6.04 -18.35
N LEU A 141 -7.05 6.27 -17.04
CA LEU A 141 -7.76 5.36 -16.15
C LEU A 141 -9.28 5.49 -16.32
N LYS A 142 -9.98 4.37 -16.14
CA LYS A 142 -11.44 4.31 -16.22
C LYS A 142 -11.99 3.34 -15.18
N ASN A 143 -13.12 3.68 -14.57
CA ASN A 143 -13.84 2.75 -13.71
C ASN A 143 -14.12 1.43 -14.45
N GLY A 144 -14.04 0.31 -13.73
CA GLY A 144 -14.17 -1.04 -14.27
C GLY A 144 -12.85 -1.66 -14.77
N MET A 145 -11.75 -0.92 -14.88
CA MET A 145 -10.43 -1.49 -15.15
C MET A 145 -10.03 -2.46 -14.05
N THR A 146 -9.34 -3.55 -14.41
CA THR A 146 -8.75 -4.46 -13.44
C THR A 146 -7.48 -3.88 -12.85
N TYR A 147 -7.05 -4.38 -11.67
CA TYR A 147 -5.77 -4.00 -11.08
C TYR A 147 -4.59 -4.18 -12.06
N ASN A 148 -4.56 -5.32 -12.75
CA ASN A 148 -3.52 -5.60 -13.75
C ASN A 148 -3.54 -4.60 -14.94
N GLN A 149 -4.71 -4.15 -15.39
CA GLN A 149 -4.79 -3.13 -16.45
C GLN A 149 -4.23 -1.79 -15.98
N VAL A 150 -4.49 -1.42 -14.73
CA VAL A 150 -3.98 -0.18 -14.14
C VAL A 150 -2.47 -0.24 -13.93
N THR A 151 -1.92 -1.34 -13.41
CA THR A 151 -0.46 -1.47 -13.19
C THR A 151 0.34 -1.49 -14.48
N LYS A 152 -0.24 -1.88 -15.61
CA LYS A 152 0.37 -1.70 -16.94
C LYS A 152 0.52 -0.23 -17.34
N ILE A 153 -0.29 0.68 -16.78
CA ILE A 153 -0.23 2.12 -17.06
C ILE A 153 0.64 2.83 -16.02
N LEU A 154 0.44 2.52 -14.74
CA LEU A 154 1.05 3.25 -13.61
C LEU A 154 2.24 2.55 -12.98
N THR A 155 2.56 1.31 -13.38
CA THR A 155 3.48 0.40 -12.69
C THR A 155 2.93 -0.06 -11.34
N GLU A 156 3.76 -0.61 -10.44
CA GLU A 156 3.32 -1.03 -9.10
C GLU A 156 3.09 0.18 -8.19
N PRO A 157 2.08 0.13 -7.30
CA PRO A 157 1.82 1.21 -6.35
C PRO A 157 2.90 1.30 -5.26
N ASP A 158 3.05 2.49 -4.71
CA ASP A 158 3.93 2.74 -3.58
C ASP A 158 3.31 2.18 -2.30
N ASP A 159 2.23 2.75 -1.83
CA ASP A 159 1.45 2.23 -0.70
C ASP A 159 0.31 1.34 -1.20
N TYR A 160 0.05 0.28 -0.47
CA TYR A 160 -0.90 -0.74 -0.90
C TYR A 160 -1.55 -1.43 0.30
N THR A 161 -2.86 -1.59 0.25
CA THR A 161 -3.62 -2.40 1.20
C THR A 161 -4.53 -3.35 0.45
N MET A 162 -4.50 -4.62 0.79
CA MET A 162 -5.44 -5.63 0.31
C MET A 162 -6.14 -6.28 1.50
N ALA A 163 -7.45 -6.29 1.47
CA ALA A 163 -8.31 -6.89 2.47
C ALA A 163 -9.33 -7.80 1.81
N SER A 164 -9.56 -8.96 2.41
CA SER A 164 -10.65 -9.85 2.05
C SER A 164 -11.71 -9.88 3.15
N SER A 165 -12.97 -9.78 2.76
CA SER A 165 -14.11 -9.88 3.66
C SER A 165 -15.17 -10.84 3.10
N SER A 166 -16.20 -11.16 3.90
CA SER A 166 -17.33 -11.96 3.43
C SER A 166 -18.14 -11.31 2.30
N GLU A 167 -18.03 -9.99 2.14
CA GLU A 167 -18.78 -9.22 1.15
C GLU A 167 -17.98 -9.00 -0.13
N ARG A 168 -16.69 -8.68 0.01
CA ARG A 168 -15.83 -8.33 -1.13
C ARG A 168 -14.35 -8.42 -0.78
N ASP A 169 -13.55 -8.60 -1.82
CA ASP A 169 -12.12 -8.32 -1.80
C ASP A 169 -11.91 -6.86 -2.18
N GLN A 170 -11.10 -6.12 -1.43
CA GLN A 170 -10.83 -4.72 -1.67
C GLN A 170 -9.32 -4.45 -1.75
N ILE A 171 -8.92 -3.63 -2.70
CA ILE A 171 -7.58 -3.07 -2.80
C ILE A 171 -7.68 -1.55 -2.73
N GLN A 172 -6.88 -0.94 -1.87
CA GLN A 172 -6.58 0.48 -1.91
C GLN A 172 -5.11 0.64 -2.25
N ALA A 173 -4.80 1.42 -3.28
CA ALA A 173 -3.44 1.59 -3.76
C ALA A 173 -3.13 3.06 -4.05
N ILE A 174 -1.91 3.49 -3.73
CA ILE A 174 -1.45 4.86 -3.86
C ILE A 174 -0.16 4.87 -4.68
N TRP A 175 -0.13 5.69 -5.72
CA TRP A 175 1.05 5.98 -6.54
C TRP A 175 1.53 7.39 -6.27
N ILE A 176 2.77 7.54 -5.82
CA ILE A 176 3.42 8.83 -5.63
C ILE A 176 4.00 9.27 -6.98
N SER A 177 3.68 10.50 -7.42
CA SER A 177 4.03 10.98 -8.75
C SER A 177 5.54 10.94 -9.02
N GLY A 178 6.37 11.29 -8.04
CA GLY A 178 7.81 11.43 -8.28
C GLY A 178 8.19 12.57 -9.24
N LEU A 179 7.24 13.32 -9.81
CA LEU A 179 7.52 14.56 -10.53
C LEU A 179 8.09 15.59 -9.56
N LYS A 180 9.04 16.41 -10.04
CA LYS A 180 9.50 17.58 -9.31
C LYS A 180 8.39 18.61 -9.28
N THR A 181 7.47 18.47 -8.35
CA THR A 181 6.41 19.44 -8.08
C THR A 181 6.78 20.23 -6.82
N ASN A 182 6.25 21.43 -6.67
CA ASN A 182 6.35 22.17 -5.40
C ASN A 182 5.55 21.46 -4.29
N ASN A 183 4.78 20.44 -4.63
CA ASN A 183 3.98 19.64 -3.72
C ASN A 183 4.46 18.18 -3.71
N ARG A 184 5.19 17.79 -2.65
CA ARG A 184 5.69 16.42 -2.45
C ARG A 184 4.58 15.38 -2.24
N SER A 185 3.32 15.80 -2.09
CA SER A 185 2.18 14.93 -1.90
C SER A 185 1.38 14.65 -3.18
N ALA A 186 1.93 14.97 -4.36
CA ALA A 186 1.29 14.63 -5.63
C ALA A 186 1.16 13.11 -5.78
N ASN A 187 -0.08 12.63 -5.93
CA ASN A 187 -0.35 11.19 -5.97
C ASN A 187 -1.64 10.84 -6.71
N ILE A 188 -1.79 9.56 -7.01
CA ILE A 188 -3.04 8.92 -7.43
C ILE A 188 -3.45 7.94 -6.33
N THR A 189 -4.71 7.97 -5.92
CA THR A 189 -5.31 6.98 -5.03
C THR A 189 -6.44 6.27 -5.75
N LEU A 190 -6.38 4.93 -5.77
CA LEU A 190 -7.37 4.08 -6.43
C LEU A 190 -7.92 3.05 -5.45
N ILE A 191 -9.22 2.74 -5.61
CA ILE A 191 -9.90 1.68 -4.87
C ILE A 191 -10.47 0.69 -5.88
N PHE A 192 -10.16 -0.59 -5.66
CA PHE A 192 -10.71 -1.70 -6.41
C PHE A 192 -11.59 -2.55 -5.50
N GLU A 193 -12.69 -3.04 -6.04
CA GLU A 193 -13.54 -4.04 -5.40
C GLU A 193 -13.73 -5.22 -6.36
N ASN A 194 -13.45 -6.44 -5.87
CA ASN A 194 -13.49 -7.66 -6.67
C ASN A 194 -12.73 -7.51 -8.01
N ASP A 195 -11.51 -6.96 -7.94
CA ASP A 195 -10.62 -6.67 -9.07
C ASP A 195 -11.17 -5.65 -10.09
N LYS A 196 -12.09 -4.76 -9.68
CA LYS A 196 -12.60 -3.69 -10.54
C LYS A 196 -12.37 -2.33 -9.90
N LEU A 197 -11.80 -1.38 -10.65
CA LEU A 197 -11.63 0.00 -10.23
C LEU A 197 -13.01 0.63 -10.02
N VAL A 198 -13.31 1.02 -8.79
CA VAL A 198 -14.58 1.63 -8.39
C VAL A 198 -14.45 3.09 -7.97
N SER A 199 -13.26 3.49 -7.54
CA SER A 199 -13.00 4.88 -7.15
C SER A 199 -11.59 5.29 -7.55
N MET A 200 -11.46 6.51 -8.04
CA MET A 200 -10.19 7.09 -8.43
C MET A 200 -10.14 8.56 -8.04
N SER A 201 -9.00 8.97 -7.50
CA SER A 201 -8.73 10.37 -7.19
C SER A 201 -7.25 10.69 -7.44
N GLN A 202 -6.96 11.95 -7.65
CA GLN A 202 -5.60 12.46 -7.77
C GLN A 202 -5.42 13.74 -6.97
N LYS A 203 -4.19 14.01 -6.58
CA LYS A 203 -3.82 15.23 -5.89
C LYS A 203 -2.57 15.81 -6.51
N SER A 204 -2.64 17.09 -6.92
CA SER A 204 -1.50 17.91 -7.36
C SER A 204 -0.63 17.27 -8.46
N LEU A 205 -1.20 16.43 -9.33
CA LEU A 205 -0.50 15.95 -10.52
C LEU A 205 -0.29 17.11 -11.50
N MET A 206 0.83 17.04 -12.22
CA MET A 206 1.15 17.97 -13.33
C MET A 206 0.97 17.26 -14.67
N GLU A 207 0.85 18.03 -15.75
CA GLU A 207 0.80 17.54 -17.14
C GLU A 207 2.05 16.75 -17.52
#